data_a4fa195ac056b95807afab42dec91e52
#
_entry.id   a4fa195ac056b95807afab42dec91e52
#
_cell.length_a   1.000
_cell.length_b   1.000
_cell.length_c   1.000
_cell.angle_alpha   90.00
_cell.angle_beta   90.00
_cell.angle_gamma   90.00
#
_symmetry.space_group_name_H-M   'P 1'
#
loop_
_entity.id
_entity.type
_entity.pdbx_description
1 polymer ?
#
loop_
_entity_poly.entity_id
_entity_poly.type
_entity_poly.pdbx_seq_one_letter_code
_entity_poly.pdbx_strand_id
1 'polypeptide(L)'
;MAFDLEKQFGCRVFSDYIMRQKLPKSTYESLRKTIREGLPLASDVAEVVAGAMKDWAVSIGATHFTHWFQPMTNITAGKHDAFLIPTSDGRVINEFSGKMLTQGEPDASSFPNGGLRSTFEARGYTSWDPNSPAFVKDSTLYIPTAFCSYNGEALDKKTPLLRSMEAVSTQAMRILHLFGNATSRRVIPTVGAEQEYFLVDRDLYEQRLDLKICGRTLFGAKPVKGQELDDHYCGRIKIRVSDYMRQ
;
A
#
# COMPACT_ATOMS: atom_id res chain seq x y z
N MET A 1 -30.17 9.43 4.64
CA MET A 1 -30.10 8.01 4.23
C MET A 1 -29.33 7.28 5.31
N ALA A 2 -29.79 6.10 5.74
CA ALA A 2 -29.03 5.30 6.69
C ALA A 2 -27.69 4.89 6.04
N PHE A 3 -26.60 5.03 6.77
CA PHE A 3 -25.27 4.63 6.33
C PHE A 3 -25.21 3.10 6.26
N ASP A 4 -25.09 2.55 5.06
CA ASP A 4 -24.99 1.10 4.83
C ASP A 4 -23.51 0.71 4.82
N LEU A 5 -23.00 0.33 5.98
CA LEU A 5 -21.61 -0.01 6.18
C LEU A 5 -21.14 -1.19 5.30
N GLU A 6 -22.00 -2.20 5.15
CA GLU A 6 -21.65 -3.40 4.36
C GLU A 6 -21.44 -3.08 2.88
N LYS A 7 -22.23 -2.14 2.33
CA LYS A 7 -22.06 -1.69 0.94
C LYS A 7 -20.92 -0.71 0.74
N GLN A 8 -20.53 0.01 1.79
CA GLN A 8 -19.52 1.05 1.68
C GLN A 8 -18.11 0.56 2.03
N PHE A 9 -18.00 -0.39 2.98
CA PHE A 9 -16.71 -0.91 3.37
C PHE A 9 -16.05 -1.66 2.22
N GLY A 10 -14.87 -1.19 1.80
CA GLY A 10 -14.10 -1.83 0.74
C GLY A 10 -14.69 -1.74 -0.67
N CYS A 11 -15.75 -0.96 -0.91
CA CYS A 11 -16.39 -0.85 -2.22
C CYS A 11 -15.46 -0.30 -3.32
N ARG A 12 -14.39 0.38 -2.93
CA ARG A 12 -13.36 0.93 -3.82
C ARG A 12 -12.05 0.14 -3.80
N VAL A 13 -12.10 -1.11 -3.37
CA VAL A 13 -10.95 -2.02 -3.30
C VAL A 13 -11.11 -3.14 -4.32
N PHE A 14 -10.08 -3.40 -5.11
CA PHE A 14 -10.01 -4.56 -6.01
C PHE A 14 -9.78 -5.83 -5.18
N SER A 15 -10.81 -6.17 -4.39
CA SER A 15 -10.81 -7.25 -3.41
C SER A 15 -10.88 -8.64 -4.07
N ASP A 16 -10.67 -9.68 -3.28
CA ASP A 16 -10.86 -11.07 -3.73
C ASP A 16 -12.26 -11.30 -4.33
N TYR A 17 -13.28 -10.69 -3.74
CA TYR A 17 -14.66 -10.73 -4.26
C TYR A 17 -14.75 -10.13 -5.67
N ILE A 18 -14.16 -8.96 -5.90
CA ILE A 18 -14.14 -8.30 -7.21
C ILE A 18 -13.29 -9.10 -8.20
N MET A 19 -12.14 -9.63 -7.79
CA MET A 19 -11.29 -10.46 -8.62
C MET A 19 -12.04 -11.69 -9.16
N ARG A 20 -12.81 -12.37 -8.31
CA ARG A 20 -13.64 -13.53 -8.72
C ARG A 20 -14.69 -13.17 -9.76
N GLN A 21 -15.22 -11.97 -9.73
CA GLN A 21 -16.24 -11.52 -10.67
C GLN A 21 -15.67 -11.03 -11.99
N LYS A 22 -14.48 -10.44 -11.96
CA LYS A 22 -13.89 -9.75 -13.10
C LYS A 22 -12.85 -10.56 -13.85
N LEU A 23 -12.24 -11.55 -13.21
CA LEU A 23 -11.20 -12.38 -13.84
C LEU A 23 -11.79 -13.68 -14.38
N PRO A 24 -11.27 -14.19 -15.50
CA PRO A 24 -11.51 -15.58 -15.90
C PRO A 24 -11.08 -16.53 -14.77
N LYS A 25 -11.82 -17.62 -14.58
CA LYS A 25 -11.58 -18.58 -13.49
C LYS A 25 -10.12 -19.07 -13.44
N SER A 26 -9.54 -19.42 -14.56
CA SER A 26 -8.15 -19.89 -14.64
C SER A 26 -7.14 -18.83 -14.21
N THR A 27 -7.34 -17.57 -14.63
CA THR A 27 -6.48 -16.44 -14.24
C THR A 27 -6.60 -16.17 -12.74
N TYR A 28 -7.83 -16.17 -12.21
CA TYR A 28 -8.05 -15.99 -10.77
C TYR A 28 -7.35 -17.10 -9.96
N GLU A 29 -7.52 -18.37 -10.35
CA GLU A 29 -6.87 -19.50 -9.66
C GLU A 29 -5.34 -19.41 -9.71
N SER A 30 -4.78 -19.03 -10.87
CA SER A 30 -3.33 -18.83 -11.03
C SER A 30 -2.82 -17.69 -10.14
N LEU A 31 -3.50 -16.54 -10.13
CA LEU A 31 -3.16 -15.41 -9.26
C LEU A 31 -3.22 -15.82 -7.78
N ARG A 32 -4.28 -16.52 -7.36
CA ARG A 32 -4.42 -16.99 -5.98
C ARG A 32 -3.32 -17.99 -5.57
N LYS A 33 -2.90 -18.84 -6.50
CA LYS A 33 -1.77 -19.73 -6.28
C LYS A 33 -0.47 -18.95 -6.10
N THR A 34 -0.20 -17.98 -6.98
CA THR A 34 0.96 -17.07 -6.89
C THR A 34 1.00 -16.40 -5.54
N ILE A 35 -0.11 -15.81 -5.08
CA ILE A 35 -0.20 -15.13 -3.78
C ILE A 35 0.06 -16.11 -2.62
N ARG A 36 -0.60 -17.27 -2.63
CA ARG A 36 -0.49 -18.25 -1.54
C ARG A 36 0.89 -18.87 -1.42
N GLU A 37 1.51 -19.17 -2.55
CA GLU A 37 2.79 -19.89 -2.60
C GLU A 37 4.01 -18.96 -2.70
N GLY A 38 3.80 -17.65 -2.92
CA GLY A 38 4.89 -16.68 -3.08
C GLY A 38 5.66 -16.88 -4.39
N LEU A 39 4.99 -17.32 -5.44
CA LEU A 39 5.60 -17.57 -6.74
C LEU A 39 5.74 -16.27 -7.56
N PRO A 40 6.65 -16.22 -8.54
CA PRO A 40 6.66 -15.16 -9.53
C PRO A 40 5.33 -15.10 -10.30
N LEU A 41 4.86 -13.89 -10.59
CA LEU A 41 3.66 -13.68 -11.40
C LEU A 41 3.98 -13.92 -12.88
N ALA A 42 3.21 -14.78 -13.54
CA ALA A 42 3.33 -15.00 -14.97
C ALA A 42 2.82 -13.78 -15.76
N SER A 43 3.50 -13.43 -16.86
CA SER A 43 3.21 -12.22 -17.64
C SER A 43 1.83 -12.24 -18.30
N ASP A 44 1.37 -13.39 -18.74
CA ASP A 44 0.03 -13.58 -19.30
C ASP A 44 -1.07 -13.39 -18.26
N VAL A 45 -0.84 -13.87 -17.03
CA VAL A 45 -1.73 -13.62 -15.89
C VAL A 45 -1.75 -12.12 -15.54
N ALA A 46 -0.58 -11.47 -15.52
CA ALA A 46 -0.48 -10.03 -15.24
C ALA A 46 -1.26 -9.20 -16.26
N GLU A 47 -1.21 -9.56 -17.54
CA GLU A 47 -1.93 -8.87 -18.61
C GLU A 47 -3.46 -8.91 -18.42
N VAL A 48 -4.00 -10.10 -18.16
CA VAL A 48 -5.44 -10.26 -17.92
C VAL A 48 -5.89 -9.54 -16.65
N VAL A 49 -5.08 -9.61 -15.59
CA VAL A 49 -5.37 -8.90 -14.33
C VAL A 49 -5.34 -7.39 -14.53
N ALA A 50 -4.36 -6.86 -15.27
CA ALA A 50 -4.27 -5.43 -15.56
C ALA A 50 -5.51 -4.93 -16.30
N GLY A 51 -5.93 -5.61 -17.36
CA GLY A 51 -7.15 -5.27 -18.11
C GLY A 51 -8.39 -5.24 -17.22
N ALA A 52 -8.61 -6.30 -16.43
CA ALA A 52 -9.76 -6.39 -15.53
C ALA A 52 -9.73 -5.33 -14.42
N MET A 53 -8.55 -5.04 -13.86
CA MET A 53 -8.36 -4.02 -12.83
C MET A 53 -8.63 -2.62 -13.39
N LYS A 54 -8.14 -2.30 -14.59
CA LYS A 54 -8.42 -1.05 -15.29
C LYS A 54 -9.91 -0.89 -15.55
N ASP A 55 -10.56 -1.90 -16.14
CA ASP A 55 -11.99 -1.82 -16.47
C ASP A 55 -12.85 -1.63 -15.22
N TRP A 56 -12.51 -2.32 -14.13
CA TRP A 56 -13.14 -2.09 -12.84
C TRP A 56 -12.90 -0.67 -12.33
N ALA A 57 -11.65 -0.19 -12.31
CA ALA A 57 -11.31 1.12 -11.80
C ALA A 57 -12.00 2.24 -12.59
N VAL A 58 -12.00 2.16 -13.92
CA VAL A 58 -12.70 3.11 -14.81
C VAL A 58 -14.21 3.08 -14.54
N SER A 59 -14.81 1.90 -14.32
CA SER A 59 -16.24 1.77 -14.04
C SER A 59 -16.69 2.47 -12.74
N ILE A 60 -15.75 2.74 -11.82
CA ILE A 60 -15.99 3.48 -10.57
C ILE A 60 -15.36 4.87 -10.55
N GLY A 61 -14.97 5.40 -11.72
CA GLY A 61 -14.58 6.78 -11.94
C GLY A 61 -13.08 7.07 -11.91
N ALA A 62 -12.22 6.07 -11.96
CA ALA A 62 -10.79 6.30 -12.10
C ALA A 62 -10.42 6.72 -13.53
N THR A 63 -9.52 7.70 -13.65
CA THR A 63 -8.99 8.21 -14.91
C THR A 63 -7.47 8.04 -14.99
N HIS A 64 -6.83 7.86 -13.85
CA HIS A 64 -5.39 7.74 -13.66
C HIS A 64 -5.05 6.55 -12.79
N PHE A 65 -3.78 6.14 -12.83
CA PHE A 65 -3.20 5.17 -11.91
C PHE A 65 -1.86 5.65 -11.36
N THR A 66 -1.45 5.10 -10.22
CA THR A 66 -0.16 5.38 -9.61
C THR A 66 0.39 4.13 -8.92
N HIS A 67 1.70 3.91 -9.04
CA HIS A 67 2.41 2.90 -8.26
C HIS A 67 2.67 3.48 -6.86
N TRP A 68 1.96 2.96 -5.87
CA TRP A 68 1.96 3.51 -4.52
C TRP A 68 2.83 2.69 -3.58
N PHE A 69 3.72 3.37 -2.87
CA PHE A 69 4.62 2.78 -1.88
C PHE A 69 4.90 3.77 -0.75
N GLN A 70 5.33 3.29 0.40
CA GLN A 70 5.77 4.14 1.52
C GLN A 70 7.23 4.58 1.26
N PRO A 71 7.58 5.86 1.41
CA PRO A 71 6.90 6.89 2.21
C PRO A 71 5.94 7.84 1.47
N MET A 72 5.40 7.47 0.32
CA MET A 72 4.39 8.32 -0.34
C MET A 72 3.21 8.59 0.58
N THR A 73 2.86 9.85 0.74
CA THR A 73 1.70 10.34 1.52
C THR A 73 0.85 11.25 0.64
N ASN A 74 -0.29 11.72 1.15
CA ASN A 74 -1.16 12.66 0.43
C ASN A 74 -0.49 13.99 0.05
N ILE A 75 0.60 14.36 0.74
CA ILE A 75 1.38 15.58 0.48
C ILE A 75 2.66 15.30 -0.32
N THR A 76 3.00 14.05 -0.56
CA THR A 76 4.14 13.67 -1.39
C THR A 76 3.71 13.64 -2.84
N ALA A 77 4.37 14.43 -3.68
CA ALA A 77 4.12 14.39 -5.12
C ALA A 77 4.51 13.01 -5.67
N GLY A 78 3.55 12.33 -6.24
CA GLY A 78 3.73 11.06 -6.93
C GLY A 78 3.39 11.19 -8.41
N LYS A 79 3.96 10.34 -9.24
CA LYS A 79 3.61 10.26 -10.63
C LYS A 79 2.25 9.58 -10.78
N HIS A 80 1.31 10.27 -11.40
CA HIS A 80 0.00 9.74 -11.79
C HIS A 80 -0.05 9.68 -13.31
N ASP A 81 -0.18 8.49 -13.86
CA ASP A 81 -0.29 8.26 -15.28
C ASP A 81 -1.78 8.13 -15.67
N ALA A 82 -2.15 8.72 -16.80
CA ALA A 82 -3.51 8.57 -17.32
C ALA A 82 -3.69 7.19 -17.97
N PHE A 83 -4.90 6.63 -17.87
CA PHE A 83 -5.26 5.46 -18.68
C PHE A 83 -5.41 5.81 -20.16
N LEU A 84 -5.62 7.10 -20.48
CA LEU A 84 -5.81 7.56 -21.84
C LEU A 84 -4.46 7.78 -22.53
N ILE A 85 -4.25 7.08 -23.63
CA ILE A 85 -3.05 7.19 -24.46
C ILE A 85 -3.45 7.65 -25.88
N PRO A 86 -2.87 8.75 -26.40
CA PRO A 86 -3.10 9.16 -27.76
C PRO A 86 -2.46 8.18 -28.74
N THR A 87 -3.16 7.86 -29.81
CA THR A 87 -2.68 7.01 -30.89
C THR A 87 -2.16 7.85 -32.05
N SER A 88 -1.32 7.27 -32.91
CA SER A 88 -0.71 7.97 -34.07
C SER A 88 -1.71 8.52 -35.10
N ASP A 89 -2.94 7.98 -35.11
CA ASP A 89 -4.03 8.42 -35.99
C ASP A 89 -4.93 9.49 -35.33
N GLY A 90 -4.51 10.06 -34.20
CA GLY A 90 -5.22 11.14 -33.48
C GLY A 90 -6.40 10.69 -32.63
N ARG A 91 -6.61 9.39 -32.46
CA ARG A 91 -7.58 8.83 -31.51
C ARG A 91 -6.97 8.70 -30.12
N VAL A 92 -7.78 8.31 -29.18
CA VAL A 92 -7.37 8.03 -27.79
C VAL A 92 -7.88 6.66 -27.41
N ILE A 93 -7.03 5.85 -26.81
CA ILE A 93 -7.38 4.53 -26.29
C ILE A 93 -7.16 4.48 -24.78
N ASN A 94 -7.92 3.63 -24.11
CA ASN A 94 -7.69 3.27 -22.71
C ASN A 94 -6.74 2.09 -22.67
N GLU A 95 -5.53 2.28 -22.14
CA GLU A 95 -4.53 1.24 -22.04
C GLU A 95 -4.04 1.09 -20.60
N PHE A 96 -3.89 -0.14 -20.16
CA PHE A 96 -3.19 -0.52 -18.95
C PHE A 96 -2.74 -1.98 -19.07
N SER A 97 -1.50 -2.18 -19.42
CA SER A 97 -0.92 -3.50 -19.69
C SER A 97 -0.41 -4.18 -18.41
N GLY A 98 -0.16 -5.47 -18.50
CA GLY A 98 0.48 -6.23 -17.42
C GLY A 98 1.85 -5.68 -17.05
N LYS A 99 2.61 -5.15 -18.01
CA LYS A 99 3.87 -4.45 -17.76
C LYS A 99 3.63 -3.19 -16.94
N MET A 100 2.63 -2.38 -17.29
CA MET A 100 2.28 -1.16 -16.55
C MET A 100 1.75 -1.49 -15.14
N LEU A 101 1.09 -2.62 -14.94
CA LEU A 101 0.68 -3.08 -13.61
C LEU A 101 1.89 -3.50 -12.77
N THR A 102 2.77 -4.31 -13.34
CA THR A 102 3.81 -5.00 -12.57
C THR A 102 5.03 -4.17 -12.32
N GLN A 103 5.33 -3.19 -13.16
CA GLN A 103 6.58 -2.42 -13.10
C GLN A 103 6.35 -0.93 -13.39
N GLY A 104 6.93 -0.08 -12.54
CA GLY A 104 7.08 1.35 -12.76
C GLY A 104 8.51 1.79 -12.47
N GLU A 105 8.86 2.99 -12.91
CA GLU A 105 10.18 3.60 -12.71
C GLU A 105 10.03 4.97 -12.03
N PRO A 106 9.65 5.03 -10.74
CA PRO A 106 9.52 6.28 -10.02
C PRO A 106 10.88 6.88 -9.68
N ASP A 107 10.88 8.17 -9.43
CA ASP A 107 12.02 8.91 -8.90
C ASP A 107 11.74 9.30 -7.44
N ALA A 108 12.52 8.79 -6.50
CA ALA A 108 12.38 9.06 -5.08
C ALA A 108 13.07 10.37 -4.62
N SER A 109 13.72 11.12 -5.51
CA SER A 109 14.39 12.37 -5.17
C SER A 109 13.45 13.45 -4.63
N SER A 110 12.17 13.39 -4.99
CA SER A 110 11.11 14.28 -4.50
C SER A 110 10.56 13.91 -3.12
N PHE A 111 10.92 12.75 -2.56
CA PHE A 111 10.43 12.30 -1.26
C PHE A 111 11.25 12.90 -0.11
N PRO A 112 10.66 12.99 1.12
CA PRO A 112 11.33 13.65 2.25
C PRO A 112 12.74 13.13 2.57
N ASN A 113 13.02 11.85 2.31
CA ASN A 113 14.33 11.23 2.51
C ASN A 113 15.15 11.12 1.21
N GLY A 114 14.58 11.47 0.07
CA GLY A 114 15.23 11.33 -1.24
C GLY A 114 16.39 12.29 -1.43
N GLY A 115 16.34 13.48 -0.83
CA GLY A 115 17.41 14.50 -0.92
C GLY A 115 18.73 14.12 -0.27
N LEU A 116 18.77 13.07 0.53
CA LEU A 116 19.98 12.51 1.12
C LEU A 116 20.64 11.44 0.22
N ARG A 117 20.01 11.09 -0.89
CA ARG A 117 20.46 10.08 -1.83
C ARG A 117 21.00 10.72 -3.09
N SER A 118 22.01 10.11 -3.71
CA SER A 118 22.41 10.47 -5.06
C SER A 118 21.29 10.10 -6.06
N THR A 119 21.23 10.80 -7.19
CA THR A 119 20.13 10.63 -8.16
C THR A 119 19.97 9.19 -8.62
N PHE A 120 21.06 8.45 -8.81
CA PHE A 120 21.00 7.05 -9.23
C PHE A 120 20.47 6.12 -8.11
N GLU A 121 20.68 6.45 -6.85
CA GLU A 121 20.11 5.72 -5.71
C GLU A 121 18.65 6.04 -5.47
N ALA A 122 18.20 7.21 -5.91
CA ALA A 122 16.79 7.61 -5.83
C ALA A 122 15.92 6.97 -6.91
N ARG A 123 16.51 6.37 -7.93
CA ARG A 123 15.82 5.71 -9.03
C ARG A 123 15.87 4.19 -8.90
N GLY A 124 14.84 3.53 -9.42
CA GLY A 124 14.75 2.08 -9.37
C GLY A 124 13.46 1.60 -10.00
N TYR A 125 13.05 0.41 -9.59
CA TYR A 125 11.83 -0.23 -10.06
C TYR A 125 10.84 -0.41 -8.93
N THR A 126 9.57 -0.15 -9.24
CA THR A 126 8.48 -0.70 -8.44
C THR A 126 8.14 -2.11 -8.92
N SER A 127 7.70 -2.94 -8.01
CA SER A 127 7.13 -4.25 -8.31
C SER A 127 5.78 -4.37 -7.63
N TRP A 128 4.73 -4.68 -8.41
CA TRP A 128 3.40 -4.89 -7.84
C TRP A 128 3.44 -5.96 -6.76
N ASP A 129 2.81 -5.66 -5.63
CA ASP A 129 2.58 -6.64 -4.57
C ASP A 129 1.14 -7.16 -4.63
N PRO A 130 0.91 -8.36 -5.17
CA PRO A 130 -0.43 -8.90 -5.29
C PRO A 130 -1.07 -9.31 -3.96
N ASN A 131 -0.30 -9.32 -2.85
CA ASN A 131 -0.86 -9.55 -1.51
C ASN A 131 -1.60 -8.32 -0.95
N SER A 132 -1.33 -7.14 -1.52
CA SER A 132 -1.98 -5.89 -1.15
C SER A 132 -2.96 -5.49 -2.23
N PRO A 133 -4.26 -5.41 -1.93
CA PRO A 133 -5.26 -5.08 -2.94
C PRO A 133 -5.09 -3.65 -3.45
N ALA A 134 -5.20 -3.46 -4.77
CA ALA A 134 -5.29 -2.15 -5.36
C ALA A 134 -6.62 -1.47 -4.97
N PHE A 135 -6.64 -0.16 -4.93
CA PHE A 135 -7.83 0.60 -4.52
C PHE A 135 -7.95 1.91 -5.29
N VAL A 136 -9.17 2.42 -5.40
CA VAL A 136 -9.43 3.72 -6.03
C VAL A 136 -9.70 4.75 -4.94
N LYS A 137 -8.93 5.83 -4.97
CA LYS A 137 -9.15 7.03 -4.17
C LYS A 137 -9.26 8.23 -5.12
N ASP A 138 -10.28 9.03 -4.91
CA ASP A 138 -10.66 10.10 -5.83
C ASP A 138 -10.83 9.56 -7.27
N SER A 139 -10.06 10.02 -8.23
CA SER A 139 -10.06 9.55 -9.62
C SER A 139 -8.83 8.72 -10.00
N THR A 140 -8.09 8.19 -9.02
CA THR A 140 -6.83 7.47 -9.24
C THR A 140 -6.90 6.05 -8.70
N LEU A 141 -6.45 5.09 -9.50
CA LEU A 141 -6.17 3.72 -9.06
C LEU A 141 -4.79 3.68 -8.40
N TYR A 142 -4.76 3.32 -7.13
CA TYR A 142 -3.54 3.11 -6.35
C TYR A 142 -3.15 1.64 -6.40
N ILE A 143 -1.94 1.36 -6.88
CA ILE A 143 -1.39 0.01 -7.02
C ILE A 143 -0.30 -0.15 -5.96
N PRO A 144 -0.52 -0.92 -4.89
CA PRO A 144 0.50 -1.15 -3.88
C PRO A 144 1.71 -1.88 -4.45
N THR A 145 2.89 -1.29 -4.27
CA THR A 145 4.14 -1.81 -4.81
C THR A 145 5.26 -1.81 -3.78
N ALA A 146 6.24 -2.68 -3.99
CA ALA A 146 7.57 -2.54 -3.42
C ALA A 146 8.41 -1.67 -4.34
N PHE A 147 9.40 -0.94 -3.79
CA PHE A 147 10.29 -0.07 -4.55
C PHE A 147 11.75 -0.35 -4.18
N CYS A 148 12.52 -0.77 -5.15
CA CYS A 148 13.95 -1.07 -5.02
C CYS A 148 14.77 -0.23 -6.00
N SER A 149 15.99 0.13 -5.60
CA SER A 149 16.97 0.73 -6.49
C SER A 149 17.44 -0.26 -7.57
N TYR A 150 18.17 0.22 -8.57
CA TYR A 150 18.70 -0.63 -9.64
C TYR A 150 19.71 -1.71 -9.15
N ASN A 151 20.33 -1.48 -8.02
CA ASN A 151 21.23 -2.46 -7.35
C ASN A 151 20.52 -3.31 -6.28
N GLY A 152 19.20 -3.19 -6.15
CA GLY A 152 18.38 -4.03 -5.28
C GLY A 152 18.22 -3.54 -3.84
N GLU A 153 18.70 -2.35 -3.50
CA GLU A 153 18.46 -1.75 -2.18
C GLU A 153 17.00 -1.30 -2.03
N ALA A 154 16.48 -1.44 -0.82
CA ALA A 154 15.14 -0.99 -0.51
C ALA A 154 15.07 0.54 -0.50
N LEU A 155 14.17 1.11 -1.30
CA LEU A 155 13.88 2.55 -1.34
C LEU A 155 12.56 2.90 -0.63
N ASP A 156 11.86 1.88 -0.13
CA ASP A 156 10.58 1.99 0.56
C ASP A 156 10.60 1.25 1.90
N LYS A 157 9.46 1.20 2.57
CA LYS A 157 9.26 0.44 3.81
C LYS A 157 8.71 -0.96 3.56
N LYS A 158 8.05 -1.20 2.43
CA LYS A 158 7.43 -2.48 2.11
C LYS A 158 8.45 -3.55 1.73
N THR A 159 9.50 -3.19 1.02
CA THR A 159 10.56 -4.14 0.65
C THR A 159 11.23 -4.79 1.88
N PRO A 160 11.67 -4.05 2.92
CA PRO A 160 12.14 -4.66 4.16
C PRO A 160 11.08 -5.53 4.84
N LEU A 161 9.83 -5.09 4.86
CA LEU A 161 8.72 -5.87 5.43
C LEU A 161 8.57 -7.22 4.72
N LEU A 162 8.47 -7.23 3.39
CA LEU A 162 8.30 -8.46 2.62
C LEU A 162 9.50 -9.42 2.79
N ARG A 163 10.71 -8.88 2.80
CA ARG A 163 11.94 -9.65 3.07
C ARG A 163 11.95 -10.25 4.47
N SER A 164 11.52 -9.50 5.48
CA SER A 164 11.42 -10.00 6.85
C SER A 164 10.36 -11.09 6.99
N MET A 165 9.22 -10.95 6.32
CA MET A 165 8.16 -11.97 6.28
C MET A 165 8.67 -13.29 5.67
N GLU A 166 9.46 -13.21 4.59
CA GLU A 166 10.05 -14.38 3.96
C GLU A 166 11.10 -15.05 4.88
N ALA A 167 11.94 -14.26 5.54
CA ALA A 167 12.90 -14.77 6.51
C ALA A 167 12.22 -15.48 7.68
N VAL A 168 11.14 -14.90 8.24
CA VAL A 168 10.33 -15.52 9.29
C VAL A 168 9.68 -16.82 8.78
N SER A 169 9.09 -16.80 7.58
CA SER A 169 8.49 -17.99 6.97
C SER A 169 9.50 -19.13 6.88
N THR A 170 10.70 -18.85 6.38
CA THR A 170 11.78 -19.85 6.24
C THR A 170 12.13 -20.49 7.58
N GLN A 171 12.31 -19.71 8.64
CA GLN A 171 12.66 -20.26 9.96
C GLN A 171 11.48 -20.99 10.61
N ALA A 172 10.27 -20.46 10.49
CA ALA A 172 9.07 -21.09 11.01
C ALA A 172 8.79 -22.45 10.34
N MET A 173 9.03 -22.56 9.03
CA MET A 173 8.92 -23.83 8.30
C MET A 173 9.91 -24.87 8.81
N ARG A 174 11.15 -24.47 9.15
CA ARG A 174 12.15 -25.38 9.74
C ARG A 174 11.63 -25.95 11.08
N ILE A 175 11.03 -25.11 11.92
CA ILE A 175 10.45 -25.54 13.19
C ILE A 175 9.27 -26.48 12.96
N LEU A 176 8.35 -26.15 12.05
CA LEU A 176 7.21 -27.01 11.72
C LEU A 176 7.64 -28.40 11.24
N HIS A 177 8.69 -28.50 10.43
CA HIS A 177 9.23 -29.79 10.00
C HIS A 177 9.76 -30.62 11.19
N LEU A 178 10.38 -30.00 12.19
CA LEU A 178 10.82 -30.71 13.41
C LEU A 178 9.64 -31.27 14.19
N PHE A 179 8.46 -30.67 14.11
CA PHE A 179 7.22 -31.18 14.69
C PHE A 179 6.46 -32.14 13.76
N GLY A 180 7.07 -32.60 12.66
CA GLY A 180 6.49 -33.57 11.76
C GLY A 180 5.48 -33.00 10.74
N ASN A 181 5.36 -31.67 10.63
CA ASN A 181 4.49 -31.05 9.63
C ASN A 181 5.14 -31.13 8.24
N ALA A 182 4.57 -31.97 7.38
CA ALA A 182 5.03 -32.15 5.99
C ALA A 182 4.10 -31.49 4.94
N THR A 183 2.98 -30.91 5.37
CA THR A 183 1.94 -30.40 4.45
C THR A 183 1.97 -28.91 4.27
N SER A 184 2.42 -28.13 5.25
CA SER A 184 2.55 -26.69 5.15
C SER A 184 3.61 -26.31 4.11
N ARG A 185 3.31 -25.29 3.32
CA ARG A 185 4.21 -24.76 2.27
C ARG A 185 4.83 -23.44 2.64
N ARG A 186 4.15 -22.66 3.48
CA ARG A 186 4.55 -21.31 3.87
C ARG A 186 3.92 -20.95 5.21
N VAL A 187 4.60 -20.12 5.97
CA VAL A 187 4.05 -19.43 7.14
C VAL A 187 3.91 -17.95 6.80
N ILE A 188 2.75 -17.40 7.04
CA ILE A 188 2.46 -15.99 6.73
C ILE A 188 2.22 -15.27 8.06
N PRO A 189 3.13 -14.37 8.48
CA PRO A 189 2.87 -13.50 9.61
C PRO A 189 1.76 -12.51 9.26
N THR A 190 0.89 -12.24 10.21
CA THR A 190 -0.20 -11.28 10.08
C THR A 190 0.07 -10.05 10.94
N VAL A 191 -0.52 -8.92 10.56
CA VAL A 191 -0.44 -7.66 11.29
C VAL A 191 -1.81 -7.02 11.34
N GLY A 192 -2.14 -6.41 12.49
CA GLY A 192 -3.28 -5.53 12.64
C GLY A 192 -2.80 -4.09 12.75
N ALA A 193 -3.43 -3.18 12.01
CA ALA A 193 -3.13 -1.76 12.10
C ALA A 193 -3.92 -1.13 13.25
N GLU A 194 -3.24 -0.29 14.03
CA GLU A 194 -3.83 0.53 15.09
C GLU A 194 -3.61 2.01 14.80
N GLN A 195 -4.54 2.83 15.23
CA GLN A 195 -4.41 4.29 15.19
C GLN A 195 -4.20 4.79 16.62
N GLU A 196 -3.09 5.53 16.81
CA GLU A 196 -2.81 6.23 18.05
C GLU A 196 -2.67 7.73 17.76
N TYR A 197 -3.45 8.54 18.45
CA TYR A 197 -3.41 9.98 18.28
C TYR A 197 -3.78 10.72 19.56
N PHE A 198 -3.31 11.95 19.65
CA PHE A 198 -3.65 12.87 20.72
C PHE A 198 -4.45 14.04 20.15
N LEU A 199 -5.48 14.47 20.87
CA LEU A 199 -6.17 15.70 20.55
C LEU A 199 -5.38 16.88 21.09
N VAL A 200 -5.15 17.86 20.23
CA VAL A 200 -4.50 19.11 20.56
C VAL A 200 -5.49 20.25 20.29
N ASP A 201 -5.56 21.22 21.18
CA ASP A 201 -6.37 22.41 20.94
C ASP A 201 -5.87 23.15 19.70
N ARG A 202 -6.81 23.53 18.81
CA ARG A 202 -6.48 24.16 17.55
C ARG A 202 -5.68 25.45 17.70
N ASP A 203 -6.05 26.29 18.65
CA ASP A 203 -5.36 27.58 18.90
C ASP A 203 -3.92 27.34 19.35
N LEU A 204 -3.67 26.29 20.13
CA LEU A 204 -2.31 25.92 20.53
C LEU A 204 -1.54 25.29 19.35
N TYR A 205 -2.18 24.49 18.52
CA TYR A 205 -1.59 23.93 17.31
C TYR A 205 -1.16 25.05 16.34
N GLU A 206 -1.99 26.07 16.15
CA GLU A 206 -1.67 27.19 15.25
C GLU A 206 -0.42 27.98 15.67
N GLN A 207 -0.05 27.95 16.94
CA GLN A 207 1.18 28.55 17.47
C GLN A 207 2.43 27.66 17.35
N ARG A 208 2.26 26.39 16.94
CA ARG A 208 3.34 25.40 16.91
C ARG A 208 3.76 25.11 15.47
N LEU A 209 4.81 25.80 15.02
CA LEU A 209 5.37 25.61 13.66
C LEU A 209 5.90 24.20 13.43
N ASP A 210 6.46 23.57 14.43
CA ASP A 210 6.93 22.18 14.35
C ASP A 210 5.80 21.21 14.05
N LEU A 211 4.65 21.35 14.71
CA LEU A 211 3.47 20.52 14.43
C LEU A 211 2.89 20.79 13.03
N LYS A 212 2.84 22.06 12.63
CA LYS A 212 2.28 22.48 11.32
C LYS A 212 3.15 22.01 10.14
N ILE A 213 4.46 22.18 10.24
CA ILE A 213 5.39 21.93 9.15
C ILE A 213 5.86 20.48 9.13
N CYS A 214 6.17 19.90 10.30
CA CYS A 214 6.77 18.57 10.41
C CYS A 214 5.77 17.48 10.83
N GLY A 215 4.57 17.85 11.27
CA GLY A 215 3.56 16.90 11.79
C GLY A 215 3.97 16.21 13.11
N ARG A 216 5.00 16.72 13.78
CA ARG A 216 5.51 16.17 15.06
C ARG A 216 6.15 17.26 15.91
N THR A 217 6.26 17.00 17.21
CA THR A 217 7.04 17.83 18.13
C THR A 217 8.53 17.71 17.83
N LEU A 218 9.19 18.83 17.58
CA LEU A 218 10.65 18.93 17.45
C LEU A 218 11.30 19.37 18.77
N PHE A 219 10.64 20.28 19.50
CA PHE A 219 11.12 20.83 20.75
C PHE A 219 10.04 20.73 21.84
N GLY A 220 10.45 20.57 23.07
CA GLY A 220 9.55 20.50 24.22
C GLY A 220 9.36 19.08 24.76
N ALA A 221 8.25 18.86 25.47
CA ALA A 221 7.97 17.58 26.08
C ALA A 221 7.78 16.48 25.04
N LYS A 222 8.32 15.33 25.31
CA LYS A 222 8.06 14.10 24.54
C LYS A 222 6.57 13.74 24.58
N PRO A 223 6.05 13.02 23.59
CA PRO A 223 4.71 12.44 23.68
C PRO A 223 4.59 11.56 24.93
N VAL A 224 3.37 11.43 25.43
CA VAL A 224 3.09 10.63 26.63
C VAL A 224 3.52 9.18 26.45
N LYS A 225 3.34 8.64 25.23
CA LYS A 225 3.78 7.29 24.85
C LYS A 225 4.96 7.38 23.88
N GLY A 226 6.02 6.66 24.16
CA GLY A 226 7.21 6.51 23.31
C GLY A 226 7.48 5.05 23.00
N GLN A 227 8.77 4.69 22.98
CA GLN A 227 9.24 3.30 22.74
C GLN A 227 9.47 2.55 24.07
N GLU A 228 8.77 2.95 25.13
CA GLU A 228 8.83 2.32 26.43
C GLU A 228 8.11 0.97 26.41
N LEU A 229 8.56 0.05 27.28
CA LEU A 229 7.95 -1.26 27.48
C LEU A 229 6.76 -1.23 28.44
N ASP A 230 6.61 -0.13 29.17
CA ASP A 230 5.57 0.01 30.17
C ASP A 230 4.19 0.29 29.51
N ASP A 231 3.15 -0.20 30.14
CA ASP A 231 1.78 0.03 29.74
C ASP A 231 1.33 1.45 30.08
N HIS A 232 0.85 2.19 29.10
CA HIS A 232 0.35 3.55 29.25
C HIS A 232 -1.18 3.65 29.22
N TYR A 233 -1.89 2.54 29.13
CA TYR A 233 -3.36 2.51 29.08
C TYR A 233 -3.97 2.60 30.50
N CYS A 234 -3.46 3.52 31.31
CA CYS A 234 -3.97 3.77 32.63
C CYS A 234 -4.97 4.90 32.61
N GLY A 235 -6.23 4.58 32.75
CA GLY A 235 -7.28 5.56 32.88
C GLY A 235 -8.38 5.48 31.85
N ARG A 236 -9.32 6.36 32.00
CA ARG A 236 -10.54 6.41 31.19
C ARG A 236 -10.36 7.37 30.02
N ILE A 237 -10.90 7.01 28.86
CA ILE A 237 -11.00 7.90 27.72
C ILE A 237 -11.83 9.13 28.11
N LYS A 238 -11.29 10.33 27.92
CA LYS A 238 -12.02 11.58 28.17
C LYS A 238 -13.21 11.72 27.22
N ILE A 239 -14.31 12.27 27.68
CA ILE A 239 -15.54 12.45 26.87
C ILE A 239 -15.22 13.16 25.57
N ARG A 240 -14.44 14.24 25.61
CA ARG A 240 -14.01 15.01 24.43
C ARG A 240 -13.30 14.15 23.37
N VAL A 241 -12.46 13.21 23.78
CA VAL A 241 -11.79 12.27 22.87
C VAL A 241 -12.78 11.25 22.32
N SER A 242 -13.63 10.71 23.18
CA SER A 242 -14.68 9.77 22.79
C SER A 242 -15.66 10.37 21.77
N ASP A 243 -16.02 11.62 21.94
CA ASP A 243 -16.92 12.32 21.02
C ASP A 243 -16.26 12.56 19.65
N TYR A 244 -14.99 12.92 19.64
CA TYR A 244 -14.21 13.00 18.39
C TYR A 244 -14.14 11.65 17.65
N MET A 245 -13.92 10.56 18.39
CA MET A 245 -13.84 9.22 17.79
C MET A 245 -15.17 8.73 17.20
N ARG A 246 -16.30 9.30 17.61
CA ARG A 246 -17.63 8.96 17.09
C ARG A 246 -18.05 9.75 15.84
N GLN A 247 -17.39 10.84 15.55
CA GLN A 247 -17.62 11.69 14.37
C GLN A 247 -16.90 11.13 13.13
#